data_090b77c3237737beb647c30c24c2f7b4
#
_entry.id   090b77c3237737beb647c30c24c2f7b4
#
_cell.length_a   1.000
_cell.length_b   1.000
_cell.length_c   1.000
_cell.angle_alpha   90.00
_cell.angle_beta   90.00
_cell.angle_gamma   90.00
#
_symmetry.space_group_name_H-M   'P 1'
#
loop_
_entity.id
_entity.type
_entity.pdbx_description
1 polymer ?
#
loop_
_entity_poly.entity_id
_entity_poly.type
_entity_poly.pdbx_seq_one_letter_code
_entity_poly.pdbx_strand_id
1 'polypeptide(L)'
;MAEKVYVAIDLKSFYASAECVARGLDPLHTNLVVADAARTEKTICLAVSPSLKGYGISGRARLFEVVQKVAAVNEQRQRAYPQHRLYVREYDDRLIRSDPSLALDYIVAPPRMAYYMEISTKIYQIYLRYVAPEDIHVYSIDEVFIDATNYLPLYGLNARGFARKLMAAVLQETGITATAGVGPNLFLCKVAMDVGAKHIKPDKNGARIAKLDERSFREKLWSHRPLTDFWRVGKGYAKKLEANGMYTLGDVARRSLTDEDLLYRLFGVNAELLIDHAWGWEPVTLADIKGYRPEKSSMGAGQVLSCPYPADKARLVVREMADALALDLVQKRVVARQLVLTVGYDRAGRTDGYTGPLTTDPYGRSIPKPAHGTEHLPCLTASSRYIIDAAMTLFDRIVDPRLPVRRMYLVAEQVIAEELVPTAPQPEQLDLFTDYEARKKHQAAEQEALERERQLQQAVLHIKNKYGKNAILKGMNYEEGATAAQRNRQIGGHKA
;
A
#
# COMPACT_ATOMS: atom_id res chain seq x y z
N MET A 1 27.91 -14.95 -19.42
CA MET A 1 26.53 -15.04 -18.94
C MET A 1 25.65 -14.31 -19.95
N ALA A 2 24.46 -14.85 -20.28
CA ALA A 2 23.53 -14.15 -21.15
C ALA A 2 23.11 -12.81 -20.49
N GLU A 3 22.97 -11.76 -21.29
CA GLU A 3 22.49 -10.47 -20.82
C GLU A 3 21.07 -10.65 -20.24
N LYS A 4 20.87 -10.20 -19.01
CA LYS A 4 19.55 -10.32 -18.33
C LYS A 4 18.52 -9.41 -19.01
N VAL A 5 17.29 -9.89 -19.10
CA VAL A 5 16.16 -9.14 -19.64
C VAL A 5 14.97 -9.24 -18.69
N TYR A 6 14.60 -8.11 -18.11
CA TYR A 6 13.43 -8.00 -17.23
C TYR A 6 12.30 -7.28 -17.94
N VAL A 7 11.07 -7.69 -17.63
CA VAL A 7 9.83 -7.05 -18.07
C VAL A 7 9.01 -6.69 -16.84
N ALA A 8 8.69 -5.40 -16.70
CA ALA A 8 7.69 -4.93 -15.75
C ALA A 8 6.36 -4.72 -16.48
N ILE A 9 5.24 -5.17 -15.88
CA ILE A 9 3.89 -5.00 -16.44
C ILE A 9 2.99 -4.40 -15.37
N ASP A 10 2.28 -3.32 -15.71
CA ASP A 10 1.30 -2.62 -14.86
C ASP A 10 -0.07 -2.58 -15.56
N LEU A 11 -1.13 -2.97 -14.83
CA LEU A 11 -2.49 -2.98 -15.33
C LEU A 11 -3.08 -1.56 -15.31
N LYS A 12 -3.49 -1.06 -16.45
CA LYS A 12 -3.86 0.34 -16.62
C LYS A 12 -5.11 0.70 -15.81
N SER A 13 -4.93 1.56 -14.79
CA SER A 13 -6.03 2.00 -13.90
C SER A 13 -6.85 0.83 -13.33
N PHE A 14 -6.19 -0.20 -12.84
CA PHE A 14 -6.69 -1.54 -12.61
C PHE A 14 -8.11 -1.59 -12.03
N TYR A 15 -8.37 -0.99 -10.86
CA TYR A 15 -9.69 -1.06 -10.25
C TYR A 15 -10.78 -0.41 -11.10
N ALA A 16 -10.48 0.73 -11.76
CA ALA A 16 -11.44 1.37 -12.65
C ALA A 16 -11.71 0.52 -13.90
N SER A 17 -10.67 -0.11 -14.46
CA SER A 17 -10.81 -1.01 -15.60
C SER A 17 -11.62 -2.25 -15.24
N ALA A 18 -11.36 -2.87 -14.07
CA ALA A 18 -12.15 -4.00 -13.59
C ALA A 18 -13.64 -3.63 -13.39
N GLU A 19 -13.92 -2.43 -12.88
CA GLU A 19 -15.30 -1.93 -12.73
C GLU A 19 -15.99 -1.64 -14.07
N CYS A 20 -15.26 -1.13 -15.06
CA CYS A 20 -15.79 -0.93 -16.41
C CYS A 20 -16.16 -2.29 -17.04
N VAL A 21 -15.20 -3.24 -17.04
CA VAL A 21 -15.43 -4.58 -17.61
C VAL A 21 -16.62 -5.29 -16.95
N ALA A 22 -16.72 -5.24 -15.62
CA ALA A 22 -17.84 -5.84 -14.89
C ALA A 22 -19.21 -5.26 -15.26
N ARG A 23 -19.25 -4.05 -15.85
CA ARG A 23 -20.47 -3.37 -16.32
C ARG A 23 -20.66 -3.45 -17.83
N GLY A 24 -19.82 -4.19 -18.54
CA GLY A 24 -19.84 -4.25 -20.01
C GLY A 24 -19.43 -2.93 -20.69
N LEU A 25 -18.66 -2.07 -19.98
CA LEU A 25 -18.19 -0.78 -20.46
C LEU A 25 -16.73 -0.85 -20.91
N ASP A 26 -16.34 0.05 -21.83
CA ASP A 26 -14.97 0.14 -22.33
C ASP A 26 -14.05 0.83 -21.31
N PRO A 27 -13.03 0.13 -20.75
CA PRO A 27 -12.12 0.71 -19.74
C PRO A 27 -11.31 1.90 -20.21
N LEU A 28 -11.08 2.03 -21.52
CA LEU A 28 -10.25 3.11 -22.08
C LEU A 28 -11.02 4.41 -22.29
N HIS A 29 -12.33 4.31 -22.52
CA HIS A 29 -13.15 5.44 -22.94
C HIS A 29 -14.25 5.80 -21.94
N THR A 30 -14.53 4.95 -20.94
CA THR A 30 -15.54 5.27 -19.92
C THR A 30 -14.94 6.13 -18.82
N ASN A 31 -15.59 7.22 -18.49
CA ASN A 31 -15.26 8.07 -17.36
C ASN A 31 -15.80 7.44 -16.07
N LEU A 32 -14.89 6.94 -15.21
CA LEU A 32 -15.23 6.23 -13.99
C LEU A 32 -14.20 6.48 -12.90
N VAL A 33 -14.66 6.64 -11.67
CA VAL A 33 -13.82 6.61 -10.46
C VAL A 33 -14.27 5.50 -9.53
N VAL A 34 -13.32 4.88 -8.83
CA VAL A 34 -13.61 3.93 -7.75
C VAL A 34 -13.46 4.66 -6.43
N ALA A 35 -14.57 4.92 -5.75
CA ALA A 35 -14.58 5.65 -4.48
C ALA A 35 -15.76 5.23 -3.60
N ASP A 36 -15.58 5.24 -2.28
CA ASP A 36 -16.67 5.02 -1.31
C ASP A 36 -17.35 6.35 -0.98
N ALA A 37 -18.29 6.77 -1.84
CA ALA A 37 -19.05 8.01 -1.67
C ALA A 37 -19.90 8.02 -0.39
N ALA A 38 -20.26 6.85 0.17
CA ALA A 38 -21.03 6.75 1.41
C ALA A 38 -20.22 7.20 2.64
N ARG A 39 -18.89 7.25 2.56
CA ARG A 39 -18.06 7.73 3.69
C ARG A 39 -18.04 9.24 3.79
N THR A 40 -17.53 9.90 2.79
CA THR A 40 -17.48 11.37 2.69
C THR A 40 -16.95 11.79 1.31
N GLU A 41 -17.26 13.00 0.86
CA GLU A 41 -16.67 13.59 -0.37
C GLU A 41 -15.14 13.76 -0.29
N LYS A 42 -14.55 13.72 0.92
CA LYS A 42 -13.10 13.77 1.13
C LYS A 42 -12.42 12.41 0.95
N THR A 43 -13.18 11.35 0.61
CA THR A 43 -12.61 10.03 0.33
C THR A 43 -11.63 10.10 -0.84
N ILE A 44 -10.56 9.30 -0.76
CA ILE A 44 -9.61 9.18 -1.86
C ILE A 44 -10.21 8.19 -2.87
N CYS A 45 -10.17 8.56 -4.15
CA CYS A 45 -10.46 7.63 -5.23
C CYS A 45 -9.33 6.59 -5.29
N LEU A 46 -9.70 5.32 -5.22
CA LEU A 46 -8.75 4.20 -5.33
C LEU A 46 -8.21 4.08 -6.75
N ALA A 47 -9.04 4.42 -7.73
CA ALA A 47 -8.66 4.51 -9.14
C ALA A 47 -9.50 5.55 -9.87
N VAL A 48 -8.91 6.09 -10.93
CA VAL A 48 -9.54 6.98 -11.91
C VAL A 48 -9.29 6.38 -13.30
N SER A 49 -10.32 6.31 -14.15
CA SER A 49 -10.21 5.75 -15.49
C SER A 49 -9.21 6.53 -16.38
N PRO A 50 -8.65 5.89 -17.41
CA PRO A 50 -7.72 6.57 -18.33
C PRO A 50 -8.31 7.78 -19.03
N SER A 51 -9.58 7.71 -19.48
CA SER A 51 -10.30 8.80 -20.12
C SER A 51 -10.43 9.99 -19.17
N LEU A 52 -10.87 9.75 -17.95
CA LEU A 52 -11.07 10.79 -16.95
C LEU A 52 -9.75 11.45 -16.50
N LYS A 53 -8.63 10.69 -16.45
CA LYS A 53 -7.28 11.26 -16.27
C LYS A 53 -6.89 12.22 -17.39
N GLY A 54 -7.39 12.00 -18.61
CA GLY A 54 -7.18 12.89 -19.77
C GLY A 54 -7.73 14.31 -19.57
N TYR A 55 -8.67 14.50 -18.66
CA TYR A 55 -9.18 15.82 -18.24
C TYR A 55 -8.36 16.45 -17.10
N GLY A 56 -7.21 15.88 -16.75
CA GLY A 56 -6.30 16.40 -15.72
C GLY A 56 -6.69 16.03 -14.29
N ILE A 57 -7.46 14.96 -14.10
CA ILE A 57 -7.80 14.42 -12.79
C ILE A 57 -6.70 13.43 -12.36
N SER A 58 -6.16 13.63 -11.17
CA SER A 58 -5.11 12.75 -10.61
C SER A 58 -5.63 11.32 -10.40
N GLY A 59 -4.78 10.32 -10.58
CA GLY A 59 -5.12 8.90 -10.35
C GLY A 59 -5.55 8.57 -8.91
N ARG A 60 -5.18 9.42 -7.93
CA ARG A 60 -5.56 9.30 -6.52
C ARG A 60 -6.20 10.60 -6.00
N ALA A 61 -6.97 11.29 -6.84
CA ALA A 61 -7.72 12.47 -6.45
C ALA A 61 -8.71 12.15 -5.31
N ARG A 62 -9.04 13.13 -4.50
CA ARG A 62 -10.21 13.04 -3.60
C ARG A 62 -11.47 13.24 -4.39
N LEU A 63 -12.57 12.64 -3.96
CA LEU A 63 -13.83 12.71 -4.70
C LEU A 63 -14.30 14.15 -4.93
N PHE A 64 -14.16 15.05 -3.96
CA PHE A 64 -14.49 16.47 -4.15
C PHE A 64 -13.63 17.16 -5.22
N GLU A 65 -12.35 16.78 -5.38
CA GLU A 65 -11.47 17.32 -6.43
C GLU A 65 -11.93 16.85 -7.81
N VAL A 66 -12.46 15.63 -7.92
CA VAL A 66 -13.09 15.12 -9.15
C VAL A 66 -14.32 15.98 -9.49
N VAL A 67 -15.22 16.20 -8.52
CA VAL A 67 -16.42 17.03 -8.68
C VAL A 67 -16.05 18.44 -9.18
N GLN A 68 -15.09 19.09 -8.51
CA GLN A 68 -14.64 20.44 -8.89
C GLN A 68 -14.02 20.47 -10.30
N LYS A 69 -13.20 19.46 -10.65
CA LYS A 69 -12.56 19.42 -11.96
C LYS A 69 -13.56 19.19 -13.08
N VAL A 70 -14.52 18.27 -12.87
CA VAL A 70 -15.60 18.03 -13.85
C VAL A 70 -16.46 19.27 -14.05
N ALA A 71 -16.80 19.98 -12.97
CA ALA A 71 -17.53 21.24 -13.06
C ALA A 71 -16.75 22.29 -13.88
N ALA A 72 -15.45 22.44 -13.62
CA ALA A 72 -14.59 23.36 -14.36
C ALA A 72 -14.48 23.01 -15.87
N VAL A 73 -14.38 21.71 -16.20
CA VAL A 73 -14.39 21.25 -17.59
C VAL A 73 -15.72 21.59 -18.26
N ASN A 74 -16.84 21.34 -17.61
CA ASN A 74 -18.16 21.65 -18.14
C ASN A 74 -18.37 23.16 -18.32
N GLU A 75 -17.87 23.98 -17.41
CA GLU A 75 -17.87 25.44 -17.56
C GLU A 75 -17.07 25.90 -18.80
N GLN A 76 -15.88 25.31 -19.03
CA GLN A 76 -15.09 25.58 -20.22
C GLN A 76 -15.83 25.18 -21.52
N ARG A 77 -16.47 23.99 -21.51
CA ARG A 77 -17.30 23.51 -22.63
C ARG A 77 -18.48 24.45 -22.90
N GLN A 78 -19.18 24.87 -21.84
CA GLN A 78 -20.30 25.83 -21.97
C GLN A 78 -19.85 27.19 -22.55
N ARG A 79 -18.68 27.69 -22.16
CA ARG A 79 -18.11 28.92 -22.71
C ARG A 79 -17.72 28.78 -24.18
N ALA A 80 -17.22 27.59 -24.58
CA ALA A 80 -16.87 27.33 -25.98
C ALA A 80 -18.12 27.23 -26.90
N TYR A 81 -19.29 26.90 -26.32
CA TYR A 81 -20.56 26.73 -27.01
C TYR A 81 -21.69 27.52 -26.33
N PRO A 82 -21.65 28.85 -26.31
CA PRO A 82 -22.56 29.64 -25.52
C PRO A 82 -24.02 29.60 -26.01
N GLN A 83 -24.26 29.17 -27.25
CA GLN A 83 -25.60 29.03 -27.84
C GLN A 83 -26.29 27.69 -27.43
N HIS A 84 -25.54 26.74 -26.87
CA HIS A 84 -26.06 25.42 -26.45
C HIS A 84 -25.91 25.26 -24.96
N ARG A 85 -27.01 24.99 -24.24
CA ARG A 85 -26.91 24.56 -22.87
C ARG A 85 -26.55 23.08 -22.84
N LEU A 86 -25.61 22.68 -21.92
CA LEU A 86 -25.19 21.31 -21.71
C LEU A 86 -26.26 20.58 -20.85
N TYR A 87 -27.29 20.05 -21.51
CA TYR A 87 -28.40 19.39 -20.80
C TYR A 87 -28.16 17.88 -20.58
N VAL A 88 -27.50 17.25 -21.54
CA VAL A 88 -27.28 15.80 -21.52
C VAL A 88 -25.90 15.51 -20.93
N ARG A 89 -25.89 14.68 -19.91
CA ARG A 89 -24.66 14.20 -19.26
C ARG A 89 -24.24 12.88 -19.87
N GLU A 90 -22.95 12.73 -20.14
CA GLU A 90 -22.39 11.55 -20.78
C GLU A 90 -21.09 11.13 -20.10
N TYR A 91 -20.86 9.83 -19.97
CA TYR A 91 -19.65 9.26 -19.41
C TYR A 91 -18.75 8.55 -20.44
N ASP A 92 -19.19 8.36 -21.69
CA ASP A 92 -18.33 7.89 -22.78
C ASP A 92 -17.55 9.06 -23.38
N ASP A 93 -16.23 9.03 -23.20
CA ASP A 93 -15.31 10.08 -23.64
C ASP A 93 -15.32 10.29 -25.17
N ARG A 94 -15.64 9.24 -25.96
CA ARG A 94 -15.75 9.34 -27.43
C ARG A 94 -16.93 10.20 -27.82
N LEU A 95 -18.07 9.98 -27.16
CA LEU A 95 -19.28 10.76 -27.41
C LEU A 95 -19.08 12.21 -26.96
N ILE A 96 -18.52 12.43 -25.77
CA ILE A 96 -18.23 13.77 -25.25
C ILE A 96 -17.31 14.55 -26.18
N ARG A 97 -16.30 13.90 -26.79
CA ARG A 97 -15.38 14.56 -27.72
C ARG A 97 -15.99 14.81 -29.09
N SER A 98 -16.93 13.98 -29.53
CA SER A 98 -17.57 14.11 -30.82
C SER A 98 -18.75 15.09 -30.81
N ASP A 99 -19.41 15.26 -29.65
CA ASP A 99 -20.56 16.15 -29.50
C ASP A 99 -20.31 17.23 -28.41
N PRO A 100 -20.13 18.49 -28.84
CA PRO A 100 -19.89 19.61 -27.93
C PRO A 100 -21.08 19.92 -27.00
N SER A 101 -22.30 19.48 -27.32
CA SER A 101 -23.51 19.73 -26.53
C SER A 101 -23.60 18.83 -25.29
N LEU A 102 -22.79 17.78 -25.21
CA LEU A 102 -22.77 16.86 -24.07
C LEU A 102 -21.96 17.39 -22.90
N ALA A 103 -22.48 17.30 -21.70
CA ALA A 103 -21.74 17.56 -20.47
C ALA A 103 -20.89 16.35 -20.08
N LEU A 104 -19.67 16.61 -19.66
CA LEU A 104 -18.83 15.58 -19.04
C LEU A 104 -19.49 15.09 -17.75
N ASP A 105 -19.70 13.80 -17.66
CA ASP A 105 -20.09 13.10 -16.44
C ASP A 105 -19.22 11.87 -16.21
N TYR A 106 -19.39 11.20 -15.08
CA TYR A 106 -18.61 10.03 -14.70
C TYR A 106 -19.38 9.12 -13.73
N ILE A 107 -19.03 7.84 -13.74
CA ILE A 107 -19.57 6.84 -12.85
C ILE A 107 -18.74 6.80 -11.55
N VAL A 108 -19.41 6.82 -10.39
CA VAL A 108 -18.76 6.52 -9.09
C VAL A 108 -19.05 5.07 -8.72
N ALA A 109 -18.05 4.21 -8.85
CA ALA A 109 -18.16 2.80 -8.49
C ALA A 109 -17.71 2.60 -7.02
N PRO A 110 -18.51 1.94 -6.17
CA PRO A 110 -18.04 1.57 -4.83
C PRO A 110 -16.91 0.54 -4.92
N PRO A 111 -15.91 0.58 -4.01
CA PRO A 111 -14.84 -0.40 -3.97
C PRO A 111 -15.36 -1.83 -3.74
N ARG A 112 -14.77 -2.81 -4.44
CA ARG A 112 -15.02 -4.25 -4.29
C ARG A 112 -13.67 -4.97 -4.20
N MET A 113 -12.99 -4.85 -3.06
CA MET A 113 -11.59 -5.29 -2.93
C MET A 113 -11.41 -6.79 -3.15
N ALA A 114 -12.36 -7.62 -2.70
CA ALA A 114 -12.32 -9.07 -2.94
C ALA A 114 -12.36 -9.39 -4.45
N TYR A 115 -13.23 -8.71 -5.19
CA TYR A 115 -13.33 -8.85 -6.65
C TYR A 115 -12.02 -8.45 -7.35
N TYR A 116 -11.39 -7.36 -6.92
CA TYR A 116 -10.11 -6.96 -7.51
C TYR A 116 -8.99 -7.96 -7.23
N MET A 117 -8.96 -8.55 -6.03
CA MET A 117 -8.03 -9.63 -5.71
C MET A 117 -8.27 -10.88 -6.55
N GLU A 118 -9.52 -11.24 -6.80
CA GLU A 118 -9.90 -12.35 -7.68
C GLU A 118 -9.39 -12.14 -9.10
N ILE A 119 -9.65 -10.96 -9.69
CA ILE A 119 -9.17 -10.60 -11.03
C ILE A 119 -7.64 -10.57 -11.09
N SER A 120 -6.97 -10.00 -10.08
CA SER A 120 -5.50 -10.00 -9.99
C SER A 120 -4.94 -11.42 -9.95
N THR A 121 -5.55 -12.31 -9.16
CA THR A 121 -5.18 -13.74 -9.09
C THR A 121 -5.37 -14.43 -10.43
N LYS A 122 -6.49 -14.18 -11.12
CA LYS A 122 -6.74 -14.69 -12.48
C LYS A 122 -5.66 -14.22 -13.46
N ILE A 123 -5.27 -12.95 -13.41
CA ILE A 123 -4.21 -12.40 -14.27
C ILE A 123 -2.86 -13.04 -13.95
N TYR A 124 -2.54 -13.23 -12.68
CA TYR A 124 -1.33 -13.96 -12.29
C TYR A 124 -1.32 -15.39 -12.85
N GLN A 125 -2.43 -16.11 -12.78
CA GLN A 125 -2.56 -17.45 -13.40
C GLN A 125 -2.38 -17.41 -14.93
N ILE A 126 -2.79 -16.32 -15.60
CA ILE A 126 -2.52 -16.13 -17.03
C ILE A 126 -1.01 -16.04 -17.27
N TYR A 127 -0.27 -15.27 -16.47
CA TYR A 127 1.18 -15.16 -16.60
C TYR A 127 1.88 -16.50 -16.37
N LEU A 128 1.43 -17.30 -15.40
CA LEU A 128 2.01 -18.61 -15.09
C LEU A 128 1.89 -19.65 -16.24
N ARG A 129 1.09 -19.42 -17.25
CA ARG A 129 1.07 -20.25 -18.47
C ARG A 129 2.25 -19.99 -19.39
N TYR A 130 2.96 -18.90 -19.18
CA TYR A 130 4.07 -18.45 -20.04
C TYR A 130 5.41 -18.42 -19.31
N VAL A 131 5.40 -18.25 -18.00
CA VAL A 131 6.60 -18.14 -17.16
C VAL A 131 6.45 -18.97 -15.89
N ALA A 132 7.56 -19.50 -15.40
CA ALA A 132 7.58 -20.24 -14.13
C ALA A 132 7.40 -19.29 -12.93
N PRO A 133 6.85 -19.79 -11.80
CA PRO A 133 6.67 -18.99 -10.59
C PRO A 133 7.97 -18.36 -10.06
N GLU A 134 9.11 -19.02 -10.30
CA GLU A 134 10.44 -18.57 -9.88
C GLU A 134 10.85 -17.27 -10.59
N ASP A 135 10.42 -17.09 -11.82
CA ASP A 135 10.82 -15.98 -12.71
C ASP A 135 9.80 -14.83 -12.74
N ILE A 136 8.78 -14.87 -11.88
CA ILE A 136 7.80 -13.80 -11.70
C ILE A 136 7.72 -13.34 -10.25
N HIS A 137 7.72 -12.02 -10.03
CA HIS A 137 7.49 -11.37 -8.74
C HIS A 137 6.27 -10.46 -8.80
N VAL A 138 5.28 -10.73 -7.94
CA VAL A 138 4.10 -9.87 -7.77
C VAL A 138 4.50 -8.69 -6.89
N TYR A 139 4.71 -7.53 -7.52
CA TYR A 139 5.11 -6.32 -6.83
C TYR A 139 3.92 -5.63 -6.13
N SER A 140 2.77 -5.64 -6.77
CA SER A 140 1.49 -5.14 -6.23
C SER A 140 0.30 -5.93 -6.79
N ILE A 141 -0.92 -5.52 -6.46
CA ILE A 141 -2.14 -6.15 -6.97
C ILE A 141 -2.30 -6.01 -8.50
N ASP A 142 -1.62 -5.04 -9.10
CA ASP A 142 -1.73 -4.66 -10.51
C ASP A 142 -0.39 -4.64 -11.25
N GLU A 143 0.71 -5.00 -10.55
CA GLU A 143 2.05 -4.91 -11.12
C GLU A 143 2.90 -6.16 -10.85
N VAL A 144 3.62 -6.60 -11.87
CA VAL A 144 4.55 -7.73 -11.80
C VAL A 144 5.89 -7.41 -12.45
N PHE A 145 6.96 -8.04 -11.95
CA PHE A 145 8.26 -8.16 -12.61
C PHE A 145 8.49 -9.58 -13.08
N ILE A 146 9.04 -9.74 -14.28
CA ILE A 146 9.31 -11.04 -14.92
C ILE A 146 10.76 -11.05 -15.41
N ASP A 147 11.55 -12.06 -15.03
CA ASP A 147 12.81 -12.38 -15.71
C ASP A 147 12.48 -13.10 -17.02
N ALA A 148 12.57 -12.39 -18.11
CA ALA A 148 12.24 -12.89 -19.43
C ALA A 148 13.43 -13.58 -20.13
N THR A 149 14.61 -13.59 -19.53
CA THR A 149 15.89 -13.97 -20.17
C THR A 149 15.79 -15.32 -20.89
N ASN A 150 15.32 -16.36 -20.20
CA ASN A 150 15.26 -17.71 -20.75
C ASN A 150 14.04 -17.95 -21.65
N TYR A 151 13.05 -17.08 -21.62
CA TYR A 151 11.80 -17.24 -22.37
C TYR A 151 11.87 -16.65 -23.77
N LEU A 152 12.75 -15.66 -23.99
CA LEU A 152 12.88 -15.03 -25.32
C LEU A 152 13.30 -16.05 -26.38
N PRO A 153 14.37 -16.85 -26.19
CA PRO A 153 14.73 -17.89 -27.15
C PRO A 153 13.67 -19.01 -27.22
N LEU A 154 13.06 -19.39 -26.09
CA LEU A 154 12.03 -20.43 -26.03
C LEU A 154 10.82 -20.10 -26.92
N TYR A 155 10.38 -18.82 -26.92
CA TYR A 155 9.24 -18.39 -27.72
C TYR A 155 9.64 -17.83 -29.10
N GLY A 156 10.94 -17.73 -29.43
CA GLY A 156 11.43 -17.09 -30.65
C GLY A 156 11.04 -15.60 -30.73
N LEU A 157 10.95 -14.91 -29.60
CA LEU A 157 10.49 -13.53 -29.53
C LEU A 157 11.58 -12.61 -28.95
N ASN A 158 11.60 -11.37 -29.40
CA ASN A 158 12.30 -10.33 -28.67
C ASN A 158 11.50 -9.87 -27.43
N ALA A 159 12.15 -9.16 -26.52
CA ALA A 159 11.54 -8.74 -25.24
C ALA A 159 10.23 -7.94 -25.40
N ARG A 160 10.14 -7.06 -26.41
CA ARG A 160 8.92 -6.32 -26.73
C ARG A 160 7.80 -7.23 -27.23
N GLY A 161 8.15 -8.21 -28.06
CA GLY A 161 7.21 -9.23 -28.57
C GLY A 161 6.68 -10.10 -27.44
N PHE A 162 7.57 -10.51 -26.52
CA PHE A 162 7.18 -11.30 -25.34
C PHE A 162 6.25 -10.52 -24.40
N ALA A 163 6.60 -9.28 -24.04
CA ALA A 163 5.72 -8.41 -23.24
C ALA A 163 4.35 -8.25 -23.90
N ARG A 164 4.31 -8.00 -25.23
CA ARG A 164 3.06 -7.89 -25.99
C ARG A 164 2.23 -9.17 -25.94
N LYS A 165 2.86 -10.34 -26.02
CA LYS A 165 2.19 -11.65 -25.93
C LYS A 165 1.47 -11.81 -24.59
N LEU A 166 2.16 -11.50 -23.49
CA LEU A 166 1.57 -11.55 -22.14
C LEU A 166 0.42 -10.57 -21.97
N MET A 167 0.61 -9.33 -22.40
CA MET A 167 -0.43 -8.28 -22.31
C MET A 167 -1.64 -8.60 -23.18
N ALA A 168 -1.45 -9.19 -24.35
CA ALA A 168 -2.55 -9.62 -25.23
C ALA A 168 -3.37 -10.74 -24.61
N ALA A 169 -2.74 -11.71 -23.95
CA ALA A 169 -3.45 -12.78 -23.24
C ALA A 169 -4.29 -12.22 -22.08
N VAL A 170 -3.74 -11.28 -21.30
CA VAL A 170 -4.49 -10.59 -20.24
C VAL A 170 -5.69 -9.83 -20.81
N LEU A 171 -5.47 -9.04 -21.87
CA LEU A 171 -6.55 -8.27 -22.50
C LEU A 171 -7.66 -9.17 -23.04
N GLN A 172 -7.28 -10.27 -23.71
CA GLN A 172 -8.26 -11.22 -24.30
C GLN A 172 -9.16 -11.86 -23.24
N GLU A 173 -8.60 -12.21 -22.07
CA GLU A 173 -9.34 -12.96 -21.05
C GLU A 173 -10.01 -12.10 -19.99
N THR A 174 -9.56 -10.86 -19.84
CA THR A 174 -10.03 -9.96 -18.77
C THR A 174 -10.56 -8.63 -19.27
N GLY A 175 -10.34 -8.27 -20.54
CA GLY A 175 -10.70 -6.96 -21.08
C GLY A 175 -9.83 -5.81 -20.52
N ILE A 176 -8.80 -6.11 -19.73
CA ILE A 176 -7.95 -5.11 -19.08
C ILE A 176 -6.65 -4.95 -19.87
N THR A 177 -6.34 -3.73 -20.28
CA THR A 177 -5.07 -3.40 -20.93
C THR A 177 -3.98 -3.09 -19.92
N ALA A 178 -2.72 -3.17 -20.36
CA ALA A 178 -1.56 -2.96 -19.53
C ALA A 178 -0.54 -2.02 -20.19
N THR A 179 0.45 -1.62 -19.41
CA THR A 179 1.66 -0.92 -19.84
C THR A 179 2.86 -1.78 -19.44
N ALA A 180 3.90 -1.84 -20.29
CA ALA A 180 5.09 -2.60 -19.96
C ALA A 180 6.36 -1.79 -20.16
N GLY A 181 7.37 -2.12 -19.35
CA GLY A 181 8.73 -1.67 -19.49
C GLY A 181 9.69 -2.85 -19.62
N VAL A 182 10.71 -2.69 -20.44
CA VAL A 182 11.76 -3.69 -20.69
C VAL A 182 13.10 -3.07 -20.34
N GLY A 183 13.95 -3.79 -19.63
CA GLY A 183 15.29 -3.37 -19.28
C GLY A 183 16.20 -4.53 -18.88
N PRO A 184 17.52 -4.30 -18.77
CA PRO A 184 18.49 -5.30 -18.35
C PRO A 184 18.48 -5.55 -16.84
N ASN A 185 17.82 -4.71 -16.06
CA ASN A 185 17.66 -4.84 -14.62
C ASN A 185 16.27 -4.35 -14.16
N LEU A 186 15.93 -4.58 -12.88
CA LEU A 186 14.62 -4.25 -12.31
C LEU A 186 14.34 -2.75 -12.29
N PHE A 187 15.35 -1.91 -12.03
CA PHE A 187 15.19 -0.47 -12.05
C PHE A 187 14.86 0.05 -13.44
N LEU A 188 15.63 -0.32 -14.45
CA LEU A 188 15.44 0.17 -15.81
C LEU A 188 14.14 -0.32 -16.44
N CYS A 189 13.72 -1.58 -16.21
CA CYS A 189 12.43 -2.03 -16.71
C CYS A 189 11.26 -1.29 -16.03
N LYS A 190 11.37 -1.00 -14.73
CA LYS A 190 10.36 -0.20 -14.00
C LYS A 190 10.30 1.25 -14.51
N VAL A 191 11.45 1.90 -14.67
CA VAL A 191 11.53 3.29 -15.20
C VAL A 191 11.06 3.35 -16.65
N ALA A 192 11.39 2.34 -17.47
CA ALA A 192 10.84 2.23 -18.82
C ALA A 192 9.32 2.22 -18.80
N MET A 193 8.71 1.47 -17.89
CA MET A 193 7.25 1.38 -17.74
C MET A 193 6.64 2.69 -17.22
N ASP A 194 7.17 3.24 -16.12
CA ASP A 194 6.55 4.36 -15.40
C ASP A 194 6.78 5.72 -16.08
N VAL A 195 7.95 5.90 -16.69
CA VAL A 195 8.36 7.17 -17.31
C VAL A 195 8.39 7.03 -18.83
N GLY A 196 9.16 6.07 -19.35
CA GLY A 196 9.38 5.90 -20.79
C GLY A 196 8.09 5.63 -21.56
N ALA A 197 7.23 4.75 -21.08
CA ALA A 197 6.00 4.38 -21.76
C ALA A 197 4.96 5.49 -21.82
N LYS A 198 5.03 6.51 -20.94
CA LYS A 198 4.14 7.69 -21.00
C LYS A 198 4.32 8.48 -22.30
N HIS A 199 5.52 8.47 -22.88
CA HIS A 199 5.86 9.20 -24.11
C HIS A 199 5.63 8.39 -25.39
N ILE A 200 5.21 7.12 -25.27
CA ILE A 200 4.93 6.24 -26.41
C ILE A 200 3.44 6.30 -26.73
N LYS A 201 3.10 6.45 -28.02
CA LYS A 201 1.71 6.34 -28.47
C LYS A 201 1.20 4.92 -28.19
N PRO A 202 -0.02 4.78 -27.64
CA PRO A 202 -0.62 3.46 -27.44
C PRO A 202 -0.84 2.76 -28.80
N ASP A 203 -0.77 1.43 -28.80
CA ASP A 203 -1.22 0.65 -29.94
C ASP A 203 -2.77 0.63 -30.02
N LYS A 204 -3.32 -0.07 -31.02
CA LYS A 204 -4.77 -0.19 -31.22
C LYS A 204 -5.55 -0.74 -30.02
N ASN A 205 -4.86 -1.45 -29.11
CA ASN A 205 -5.41 -2.04 -27.90
C ASN A 205 -5.10 -1.19 -26.65
N GLY A 206 -4.57 0.02 -26.81
CA GLY A 206 -4.21 0.92 -25.70
C GLY A 206 -2.90 0.54 -24.99
N ALA A 207 -2.19 -0.50 -25.44
CA ALA A 207 -0.95 -0.97 -24.83
C ALA A 207 0.23 -0.06 -25.19
N ARG A 208 1.13 0.12 -24.23
CA ARG A 208 2.38 0.88 -24.38
C ARG A 208 3.53 0.04 -23.86
N ILE A 209 4.60 -0.11 -24.66
CA ILE A 209 5.79 -0.87 -24.27
C ILE A 209 7.02 -0.03 -24.55
N ALA A 210 7.74 0.36 -23.48
CA ALA A 210 9.01 1.05 -23.56
C ALA A 210 10.18 0.10 -23.30
N LYS A 211 11.36 0.44 -23.81
CA LYS A 211 12.62 -0.26 -23.52
C LYS A 211 13.67 0.77 -23.14
N LEU A 212 14.43 0.49 -22.09
CA LEU A 212 15.62 1.22 -21.67
C LEU A 212 16.77 0.25 -21.44
N ASP A 213 17.96 0.71 -21.71
CA ASP A 213 19.25 0.24 -21.24
C ASP A 213 19.96 1.40 -20.54
N GLU A 214 21.11 1.18 -19.94
CA GLU A 214 21.85 2.18 -19.16
C GLU A 214 22.20 3.40 -20.02
N ARG A 215 22.56 3.19 -21.28
CA ARG A 215 22.92 4.28 -22.18
C ARG A 215 21.70 5.14 -22.52
N SER A 216 20.64 4.51 -23.00
CA SER A 216 19.40 5.22 -23.38
C SER A 216 18.71 5.87 -22.17
N PHE A 217 18.84 5.30 -20.97
CA PHE A 217 18.40 5.94 -19.71
C PHE A 217 19.16 7.24 -19.47
N ARG A 218 20.50 7.22 -19.56
CA ARG A 218 21.30 8.43 -19.35
C ARG A 218 21.03 9.48 -20.42
N GLU A 219 20.96 9.08 -21.67
CA GLU A 219 20.71 10.00 -22.79
C GLU A 219 19.32 10.68 -22.72
N LYS A 220 18.27 9.95 -22.29
CA LYS A 220 16.89 10.39 -22.38
C LYS A 220 16.29 10.88 -21.06
N LEU A 221 16.73 10.32 -19.94
CA LEU A 221 16.06 10.52 -18.64
C LEU A 221 16.92 11.15 -17.55
N TRP A 222 18.22 11.34 -17.76
CA TRP A 222 19.06 12.01 -16.77
C TRP A 222 18.63 13.46 -16.48
N SER A 223 18.00 14.13 -17.43
CA SER A 223 17.44 15.49 -17.26
C SER A 223 15.96 15.50 -16.88
N HIS A 224 15.33 14.33 -16.73
CA HIS A 224 13.90 14.24 -16.42
C HIS A 224 13.55 14.82 -15.06
N ARG A 225 12.40 15.49 -14.98
CA ARG A 225 11.78 16.05 -13.78
C ARG A 225 10.28 15.73 -13.78
N PRO A 226 9.68 15.57 -12.61
CA PRO A 226 10.25 15.65 -11.25
C PRO A 226 10.99 14.36 -10.86
N LEU A 227 11.89 14.46 -9.87
CA LEU A 227 12.60 13.31 -9.29
C LEU A 227 11.67 12.22 -8.75
N THR A 228 10.49 12.60 -8.28
CA THR A 228 9.48 11.67 -7.73
C THR A 228 8.83 10.76 -8.77
N ASP A 229 9.11 10.93 -10.06
CA ASP A 229 8.67 9.99 -11.10
C ASP A 229 9.52 8.72 -11.14
N PHE A 230 10.74 8.77 -10.55
CA PHE A 230 11.63 7.63 -10.51
C PHE A 230 11.32 6.71 -9.31
N TRP A 231 11.38 5.43 -9.57
CA TRP A 231 11.20 4.41 -8.55
C TRP A 231 12.13 4.62 -7.35
N ARG A 232 11.60 4.46 -6.13
CA ARG A 232 12.23 4.68 -4.83
C ARG A 232 12.63 6.13 -4.50
N VAL A 233 12.33 7.10 -5.35
CA VAL A 233 12.51 8.52 -5.01
C VAL A 233 11.19 9.13 -4.56
N GLY A 234 10.95 9.12 -3.26
CA GLY A 234 9.76 9.76 -2.67
C GLY A 234 9.96 11.26 -2.43
N LYS A 235 8.88 11.95 -2.04
CA LYS A 235 8.90 13.41 -1.75
C LYS A 235 9.98 13.82 -0.74
N GLY A 236 10.28 12.97 0.26
CA GLY A 236 11.32 13.24 1.26
C GLY A 236 12.72 13.25 0.65
N TYR A 237 13.00 12.30 -0.24
CA TYR A 237 14.26 12.23 -0.98
C TYR A 237 14.40 13.42 -1.93
N ALA A 238 13.37 13.66 -2.76
CA ALA A 238 13.36 14.79 -3.69
C ALA A 238 13.63 16.12 -2.96
N LYS A 239 12.93 16.40 -1.85
CA LYS A 239 13.14 17.61 -1.04
C LYS A 239 14.58 17.74 -0.53
N LYS A 240 15.21 16.65 -0.05
CA LYS A 240 16.61 16.69 0.40
C LYS A 240 17.58 16.92 -0.75
N LEU A 241 17.35 16.28 -1.89
CA LEU A 241 18.17 16.46 -3.09
C LEU A 241 18.07 17.89 -3.63
N GLU A 242 16.85 18.40 -3.81
CA GLU A 242 16.60 19.77 -4.30
C GLU A 242 17.19 20.84 -3.39
N ALA A 243 17.13 20.64 -2.05
CA ALA A 243 17.76 21.55 -1.08
C ALA A 243 19.30 21.57 -1.19
N ASN A 244 19.92 20.58 -1.84
CA ASN A 244 21.36 20.49 -2.10
C ASN A 244 21.70 20.68 -3.59
N GLY A 245 20.80 21.30 -4.37
CA GLY A 245 21.02 21.66 -5.78
C GLY A 245 20.94 20.50 -6.77
N MET A 246 20.42 19.34 -6.36
CA MET A 246 20.23 18.17 -7.22
C MET A 246 18.75 18.03 -7.60
N TYR A 247 18.43 18.31 -8.85
CA TYR A 247 17.04 18.34 -9.37
C TYR A 247 16.72 17.18 -10.30
N THR A 248 17.72 16.41 -10.70
CA THR A 248 17.64 15.32 -11.65
C THR A 248 18.50 14.13 -11.19
N LEU A 249 18.24 12.91 -11.69
CA LEU A 249 19.12 11.77 -11.42
C LEU A 249 20.51 11.96 -12.03
N GLY A 250 20.63 12.69 -13.17
CA GLY A 250 21.93 13.07 -13.71
C GLY A 250 22.72 13.98 -12.78
N ASP A 251 22.07 14.83 -11.98
CA ASP A 251 22.75 15.62 -10.95
C ASP A 251 23.27 14.74 -9.81
N VAL A 252 22.47 13.75 -9.38
CA VAL A 252 22.87 12.77 -8.36
C VAL A 252 24.08 11.96 -8.86
N ALA A 253 24.03 11.44 -10.09
CA ALA A 253 25.14 10.70 -10.69
C ALA A 253 26.43 11.52 -10.78
N ARG A 254 26.35 12.79 -11.18
CA ARG A 254 27.52 13.69 -11.21
C ARG A 254 28.04 14.01 -9.82
N ARG A 255 27.14 14.21 -8.85
CA ARG A 255 27.49 14.48 -7.46
C ARG A 255 28.22 13.29 -6.83
N SER A 256 27.84 12.05 -7.16
CA SER A 256 28.52 10.86 -6.63
C SER A 256 30.01 10.78 -7.03
N LEU A 257 30.40 11.42 -8.13
CA LEU A 257 31.80 11.49 -8.56
C LEU A 257 32.63 12.59 -7.86
N THR A 258 31.98 13.61 -7.32
CA THR A 258 32.65 14.81 -6.78
C THR A 258 32.51 14.98 -5.27
N ASP A 259 31.44 14.47 -4.68
CA ASP A 259 31.10 14.59 -3.26
C ASP A 259 30.11 13.49 -2.84
N GLU A 260 30.57 12.24 -2.90
CA GLU A 260 29.78 11.07 -2.51
C GLU A 260 29.40 11.11 -1.03
N ASP A 261 30.30 11.61 -0.18
CA ASP A 261 30.07 11.76 1.27
C ASP A 261 28.82 12.60 1.58
N LEU A 262 28.48 13.59 0.76
CA LEU A 262 27.24 14.34 0.93
C LEU A 262 26.01 13.42 0.80
N LEU A 263 26.00 12.51 -0.18
CA LEU A 263 24.90 11.59 -0.39
C LEU A 263 24.74 10.63 0.79
N TYR A 264 25.86 10.09 1.33
CA TYR A 264 25.83 9.26 2.53
C TYR A 264 25.39 10.04 3.78
N ARG A 265 25.79 11.29 3.96
CA ARG A 265 25.27 12.15 5.06
C ARG A 265 23.77 12.40 4.96
N LEU A 266 23.23 12.52 3.75
CA LEU A 266 21.79 12.78 3.52
C LEU A 266 20.92 11.52 3.65
N PHE A 267 21.42 10.36 3.21
CA PHE A 267 20.61 9.16 3.02
C PHE A 267 21.13 7.91 3.75
N GLY A 268 22.30 7.99 4.41
CA GLY A 268 22.93 6.84 5.04
C GLY A 268 23.24 5.74 4.01
N VAL A 269 23.14 4.49 4.39
CA VAL A 269 23.37 3.33 3.51
C VAL A 269 22.47 3.30 2.27
N ASN A 270 21.33 3.98 2.30
CA ASN A 270 20.47 4.09 1.13
C ASN A 270 21.05 4.98 0.02
N ALA A 271 22.16 5.66 0.26
CA ALA A 271 22.87 6.42 -0.77
C ALA A 271 23.39 5.50 -1.88
N GLU A 272 23.87 4.30 -1.55
CA GLU A 272 24.34 3.31 -2.53
C GLU A 272 23.28 3.02 -3.57
N LEU A 273 22.07 2.60 -3.13
CA LEU A 273 20.96 2.33 -4.03
C LEU A 273 20.56 3.55 -4.87
N LEU A 274 20.58 4.75 -4.28
CA LEU A 274 20.26 5.98 -5.00
C LEU A 274 21.30 6.29 -6.08
N ILE A 275 22.60 6.11 -5.79
CA ILE A 275 23.70 6.29 -6.71
C ILE A 275 23.62 5.28 -7.84
N ASP A 276 23.47 4.00 -7.53
CA ASP A 276 23.32 2.92 -8.51
C ASP A 276 22.16 3.23 -9.48
N HIS A 277 21.00 3.56 -8.95
CA HIS A 277 19.83 3.93 -9.76
C HIS A 277 20.09 5.19 -10.60
N ALA A 278 20.82 6.16 -10.10
CA ALA A 278 21.18 7.37 -10.87
C ALA A 278 22.07 7.02 -12.06
N TRP A 279 22.91 6.00 -11.96
CA TRP A 279 23.72 5.46 -13.05
C TRP A 279 22.97 4.48 -13.95
N GLY A 280 21.77 4.02 -13.58
CA GLY A 280 20.97 3.02 -14.28
C GLY A 280 21.33 1.58 -13.91
N TRP A 281 21.96 1.40 -12.77
CA TRP A 281 22.38 0.10 -12.26
C TRP A 281 21.42 -0.41 -11.18
N GLU A 282 21.19 -1.72 -11.15
CA GLU A 282 20.44 -2.41 -10.09
C GLU A 282 20.96 -3.86 -10.01
N PRO A 283 21.71 -4.20 -8.98
CA PRO A 283 22.29 -5.53 -8.84
C PRO A 283 21.28 -6.60 -8.40
N VAL A 284 20.17 -6.17 -7.74
CA VAL A 284 19.18 -7.09 -7.16
C VAL A 284 18.41 -7.83 -8.26
N THR A 285 18.35 -9.16 -8.13
CA THR A 285 17.60 -10.06 -9.01
C THR A 285 16.29 -10.52 -8.35
N LEU A 286 15.42 -11.19 -9.13
CA LEU A 286 14.22 -11.82 -8.57
C LEU A 286 14.56 -12.94 -7.57
N ALA A 287 15.67 -13.64 -7.76
CA ALA A 287 16.15 -14.66 -6.82
C ALA A 287 16.52 -14.04 -5.47
N ASP A 288 17.21 -12.90 -5.48
CA ASP A 288 17.56 -12.16 -4.26
C ASP A 288 16.31 -11.69 -3.51
N ILE A 289 15.32 -11.13 -4.23
CA ILE A 289 14.03 -10.71 -3.64
C ILE A 289 13.33 -11.90 -2.97
N LYS A 290 13.28 -13.05 -3.63
CA LYS A 290 12.63 -14.25 -3.10
C LYS A 290 13.40 -14.90 -1.96
N GLY A 291 14.73 -14.83 -2.00
CA GLY A 291 15.63 -15.33 -0.96
C GLY A 291 15.69 -14.43 0.28
N TYR A 292 15.31 -13.15 0.16
CA TYR A 292 15.44 -12.19 1.24
C TYR A 292 14.62 -12.59 2.49
N ARG A 293 15.28 -12.58 3.63
CA ARG A 293 14.65 -12.75 4.94
C ARG A 293 15.03 -11.57 5.82
N PRO A 294 14.06 -10.74 6.25
CA PRO A 294 14.35 -9.60 7.10
C PRO A 294 14.85 -10.06 8.47
N GLU A 295 15.92 -9.43 8.96
CA GLU A 295 16.43 -9.65 10.32
C GLU A 295 15.42 -9.27 11.39
N LYS A 296 14.67 -8.20 11.14
CA LYS A 296 13.61 -7.71 12.02
C LYS A 296 12.30 -7.71 11.27
N SER A 297 11.30 -8.31 11.87
CA SER A 297 9.97 -8.35 11.31
C SER A 297 8.99 -7.68 12.26
N SER A 298 7.98 -7.05 11.68
CA SER A 298 6.90 -6.42 12.42
C SER A 298 5.57 -6.76 11.78
N MET A 299 4.51 -6.75 12.58
CA MET A 299 3.15 -6.98 12.11
C MET A 299 2.21 -5.99 12.76
N GLY A 300 1.41 -5.28 11.97
CA GLY A 300 0.55 -4.25 12.53
C GLY A 300 -0.67 -3.95 11.69
N ALA A 301 -1.57 -3.20 12.30
CA ALA A 301 -2.78 -2.71 11.68
C ALA A 301 -2.99 -1.22 11.98
N GLY A 302 -3.54 -0.50 11.02
CA GLY A 302 -3.96 0.89 11.18
C GLY A 302 -5.45 1.07 10.96
N GLN A 303 -6.03 2.06 11.62
CA GLN A 303 -7.41 2.46 11.43
C GLN A 303 -7.55 3.97 11.41
N VAL A 304 -8.33 4.49 10.45
CA VAL A 304 -8.81 5.87 10.43
C VAL A 304 -10.29 5.84 10.72
N LEU A 305 -10.69 6.51 11.78
CA LEU A 305 -12.09 6.58 12.21
C LEU A 305 -12.92 7.46 11.25
N SER A 306 -14.20 7.15 11.09
CA SER A 306 -15.13 7.93 10.25
C SER A 306 -15.38 9.34 10.82
N CYS A 307 -15.41 9.46 12.13
CA CYS A 307 -15.49 10.72 12.88
C CYS A 307 -14.46 10.73 14.02
N PRO A 308 -14.17 11.89 14.63
CA PRO A 308 -13.36 11.95 15.84
C PRO A 308 -14.03 11.21 16.99
N TYR A 309 -13.26 10.41 17.73
CA TYR A 309 -13.72 9.68 18.91
C TYR A 309 -13.14 10.27 20.19
N PRO A 310 -13.90 10.34 21.29
CA PRO A 310 -13.33 10.58 22.60
C PRO A 310 -12.42 9.43 23.01
N ALA A 311 -11.55 9.67 23.99
CA ALA A 311 -10.48 8.73 24.34
C ALA A 311 -10.98 7.36 24.81
N ASP A 312 -12.10 7.29 25.52
CA ASP A 312 -12.75 6.05 25.98
C ASP A 312 -13.18 5.15 24.79
N LYS A 313 -13.88 5.71 23.80
CA LYS A 313 -14.26 4.98 22.59
C LYS A 313 -13.04 4.60 21.74
N ALA A 314 -12.02 5.47 21.66
CA ALA A 314 -10.77 5.15 20.99
C ALA A 314 -10.00 4.01 21.68
N ARG A 315 -10.04 3.97 23.03
CA ARG A 315 -9.46 2.90 23.84
C ARG A 315 -10.11 1.54 23.52
N LEU A 316 -11.44 1.50 23.40
CA LEU A 316 -12.17 0.30 22.98
C LEU A 316 -11.68 -0.18 21.60
N VAL A 317 -11.53 0.73 20.63
CA VAL A 317 -11.06 0.38 19.30
C VAL A 317 -9.62 -0.16 19.32
N VAL A 318 -8.72 0.39 20.15
CA VAL A 318 -7.36 -0.15 20.30
C VAL A 318 -7.39 -1.55 20.92
N ARG A 319 -8.30 -1.80 21.89
CA ARG A 319 -8.53 -3.12 22.48
C ARG A 319 -8.99 -4.14 21.43
N GLU A 320 -9.92 -3.76 20.55
CA GLU A 320 -10.34 -4.59 19.40
C GLU A 320 -9.18 -4.86 18.43
N MET A 321 -8.34 -3.84 18.18
CA MET A 321 -7.16 -3.99 17.32
C MET A 321 -6.13 -4.93 17.91
N ALA A 322 -5.91 -4.87 19.23
CA ALA A 322 -4.98 -5.74 19.94
C ALA A 322 -5.44 -7.22 19.91
N ASP A 323 -6.74 -7.46 20.10
CA ASP A 323 -7.31 -8.79 19.99
C ASP A 323 -7.17 -9.39 18.58
N ALA A 324 -7.47 -8.57 17.57
CA ALA A 324 -7.28 -8.98 16.17
C ALA A 324 -5.81 -9.25 15.82
N LEU A 325 -4.90 -8.40 16.29
CA LEU A 325 -3.45 -8.57 16.09
C LEU A 325 -2.94 -9.88 16.72
N ALA A 326 -3.40 -10.23 17.92
CA ALA A 326 -3.05 -11.48 18.57
C ALA A 326 -3.50 -12.69 17.74
N LEU A 327 -4.73 -12.67 17.21
CA LEU A 327 -5.21 -13.73 16.32
C LEU A 327 -4.42 -13.81 15.01
N ASP A 328 -4.03 -12.67 14.44
CA ASP A 328 -3.20 -12.65 13.23
C ASP A 328 -1.79 -13.24 13.47
N LEU A 329 -1.19 -12.98 14.66
CA LEU A 329 0.08 -13.62 15.07
C LEU A 329 -0.08 -15.14 15.17
N VAL A 330 -1.13 -15.61 15.82
CA VAL A 330 -1.45 -17.03 15.93
C VAL A 330 -1.63 -17.68 14.56
N GLN A 331 -2.37 -17.05 13.67
CA GLN A 331 -2.63 -17.56 12.33
C GLN A 331 -1.35 -17.71 11.51
N LYS A 332 -0.40 -16.79 11.69
CA LYS A 332 0.90 -16.82 11.00
C LYS A 332 1.97 -17.65 11.72
N ARG A 333 1.65 -18.24 12.87
CA ARG A 333 2.60 -18.99 13.73
C ARG A 333 3.83 -18.16 14.08
N VAL A 334 3.59 -16.92 14.52
CA VAL A 334 4.65 -16.02 14.98
C VAL A 334 4.33 -15.45 16.34
N VAL A 335 5.35 -15.00 17.05
CA VAL A 335 5.26 -14.35 18.36
C VAL A 335 5.96 -13.00 18.34
N ALA A 336 5.58 -12.11 19.23
CA ALA A 336 6.13 -10.78 19.34
C ALA A 336 6.73 -10.51 20.72
N ARG A 337 7.69 -9.57 20.81
CA ARG A 337 8.32 -9.16 22.07
C ARG A 337 7.89 -7.77 22.52
N GLN A 338 7.34 -6.96 21.61
CA GLN A 338 7.13 -5.54 21.85
C GLN A 338 5.91 -5.05 21.06
N LEU A 339 5.18 -4.08 21.63
CA LEU A 339 4.11 -3.35 20.96
C LEU A 339 4.48 -1.89 20.80
N VAL A 340 4.12 -1.32 19.65
CA VAL A 340 4.20 0.11 19.38
C VAL A 340 2.81 0.63 19.07
N LEU A 341 2.38 1.67 19.78
CA LEU A 341 1.10 2.35 19.54
C LEU A 341 1.34 3.79 19.11
N THR A 342 0.69 4.18 18.02
CA THR A 342 0.64 5.57 17.59
C THR A 342 -0.82 6.02 17.47
N VAL A 343 -1.19 7.09 18.18
CA VAL A 343 -2.56 7.65 18.18
C VAL A 343 -2.50 9.07 17.65
N GLY A 344 -3.14 9.31 16.53
CA GLY A 344 -3.24 10.62 15.90
C GLY A 344 -4.56 11.29 16.23
N TYR A 345 -4.47 12.54 16.67
CA TYR A 345 -5.61 13.34 17.07
C TYR A 345 -6.28 14.03 15.87
N ASP A 346 -7.55 14.40 16.04
CA ASP A 346 -8.25 15.26 15.08
C ASP A 346 -7.80 16.71 15.23
N ARG A 347 -7.90 17.47 14.14
CA ARG A 347 -7.60 18.90 14.17
C ARG A 347 -8.55 19.69 15.09
N ALA A 348 -9.77 19.20 15.31
CA ALA A 348 -10.74 19.79 16.24
C ALA A 348 -10.24 19.76 17.69
N GLY A 349 -9.22 18.94 18.02
CA GLY A 349 -8.53 18.99 19.32
C GLY A 349 -7.67 20.24 19.53
N ARG A 350 -7.44 21.04 18.48
CA ARG A 350 -6.86 22.39 18.62
C ARG A 350 -7.95 23.40 18.95
N THR A 351 -8.47 23.31 20.17
CA THR A 351 -9.34 24.36 20.72
C THR A 351 -8.52 25.54 21.27
N ASP A 352 -9.14 26.71 21.37
CA ASP A 352 -8.55 27.85 22.08
C ASP A 352 -8.16 27.40 23.49
N GLY A 353 -6.86 27.46 23.81
CA GLY A 353 -6.30 26.99 25.07
C GLY A 353 -5.49 25.68 25.03
N TYR A 354 -5.35 25.01 23.89
CA TYR A 354 -4.43 23.87 23.79
C TYR A 354 -2.97 24.31 23.82
N THR A 355 -2.26 23.94 24.88
CA THR A 355 -0.84 24.28 25.14
C THR A 355 0.15 23.15 24.84
N GLY A 356 -0.34 22.00 24.40
CA GLY A 356 0.49 20.82 24.11
C GLY A 356 1.30 20.94 22.81
N PRO A 357 2.17 19.97 22.53
CA PRO A 357 3.03 19.98 21.34
C PRO A 357 2.22 19.85 20.05
N LEU A 358 2.57 20.67 19.05
CA LEU A 358 1.96 20.67 17.72
C LEU A 358 2.90 20.08 16.68
N THR A 359 2.33 19.59 15.59
CA THR A 359 3.03 19.17 14.38
C THR A 359 2.26 19.62 13.15
N THR A 360 2.93 19.65 11.99
CA THR A 360 2.30 20.01 10.72
C THR A 360 1.89 18.75 9.96
N ASP A 361 0.63 18.68 9.55
CA ASP A 361 0.13 17.59 8.73
C ASP A 361 0.63 17.72 7.25
N PRO A 362 0.44 16.69 6.40
CA PRO A 362 0.83 16.75 4.98
C PRO A 362 0.18 17.88 4.15
N TYR A 363 -0.84 18.54 4.71
CA TYR A 363 -1.53 19.68 4.08
C TYR A 363 -1.08 21.04 4.62
N GLY A 364 0.00 21.07 5.41
CA GLY A 364 0.52 22.30 6.01
C GLY A 364 -0.27 22.79 7.24
N ARG A 365 -1.21 22.00 7.79
CA ARG A 365 -2.06 22.42 8.90
C ARG A 365 -1.43 22.00 10.23
N SER A 366 -1.48 22.91 11.22
CA SER A 366 -1.05 22.60 12.57
C SER A 366 -2.08 21.72 13.27
N ILE A 367 -1.65 20.59 13.81
CA ILE A 367 -2.45 19.61 14.56
C ILE A 367 -1.72 19.20 15.83
N PRO A 368 -2.43 18.70 16.87
CA PRO A 368 -1.78 18.11 18.03
C PRO A 368 -0.81 17.00 17.61
N LYS A 369 0.39 16.98 18.22
CA LYS A 369 1.39 15.94 17.94
C LYS A 369 0.79 14.57 18.29
N PRO A 370 0.89 13.55 17.40
CA PRO A 370 0.42 12.21 17.72
C PRO A 370 1.10 11.65 18.97
N ALA A 371 0.31 10.99 19.83
CA ALA A 371 0.85 10.17 20.89
C ALA A 371 1.56 8.97 20.30
N HIS A 372 2.73 8.64 20.83
CA HIS A 372 3.54 7.52 20.37
C HIS A 372 4.28 6.90 21.55
N GLY A 373 4.32 5.58 21.60
CA GLY A 373 5.03 4.88 22.64
C GLY A 373 5.19 3.40 22.34
N THR A 374 5.97 2.77 23.17
CA THR A 374 6.34 1.37 23.08
C THR A 374 6.09 0.70 24.42
N GLU A 375 5.65 -0.58 24.39
CA GLU A 375 5.47 -1.44 25.57
C GLU A 375 6.09 -2.81 25.30
N HIS A 376 6.87 -3.31 26.27
CA HIS A 376 7.45 -4.64 26.20
C HIS A 376 6.45 -5.68 26.69
N LEU A 377 6.37 -6.79 25.97
CA LEU A 377 5.62 -7.95 26.42
C LEU A 377 6.47 -8.76 27.44
N PRO A 378 5.85 -9.43 28.39
CA PRO A 378 6.59 -10.16 29.44
C PRO A 378 7.47 -11.28 28.88
N CYS A 379 7.05 -11.85 27.74
CA CYS A 379 7.79 -12.87 27.01
C CYS A 379 7.50 -12.77 25.51
N LEU A 380 8.20 -13.54 24.69
CA LEU A 380 7.81 -13.76 23.29
C LEU A 380 6.45 -14.49 23.27
N THR A 381 5.40 -13.82 22.75
CA THR A 381 4.04 -14.33 22.89
C THR A 381 3.11 -13.88 21.75
N ALA A 382 2.04 -14.66 21.53
CA ALA A 382 0.86 -14.32 20.76
C ALA A 382 -0.42 -14.36 21.61
N SER A 383 -0.30 -14.37 22.96
CA SER A 383 -1.43 -14.35 23.88
C SER A 383 -2.26 -13.08 23.73
N SER A 384 -3.57 -13.23 23.49
CA SER A 384 -4.50 -12.10 23.42
C SER A 384 -4.52 -11.32 24.73
N ARG A 385 -4.41 -12.02 25.87
CA ARG A 385 -4.39 -11.41 27.19
C ARG A 385 -3.21 -10.45 27.33
N TYR A 386 -1.98 -10.93 27.13
CA TYR A 386 -0.79 -10.09 27.25
C TYR A 386 -0.75 -8.92 26.26
N ILE A 387 -1.16 -9.18 25.01
CA ILE A 387 -1.17 -8.16 23.97
C ILE A 387 -2.22 -7.08 24.27
N ILE A 388 -3.40 -7.46 24.73
CA ILE A 388 -4.45 -6.51 25.11
C ILE A 388 -4.01 -5.69 26.32
N ASP A 389 -3.52 -6.33 27.38
CA ASP A 389 -3.10 -5.67 28.61
C ASP A 389 -1.97 -4.67 28.34
N ALA A 390 -0.96 -5.07 27.58
CA ALA A 390 0.13 -4.16 27.14
C ALA A 390 -0.38 -3.00 26.29
N ALA A 391 -1.29 -3.25 25.34
CA ALA A 391 -1.88 -2.20 24.51
C ALA A 391 -2.72 -1.20 25.33
N MET A 392 -3.45 -1.68 26.33
CA MET A 392 -4.26 -0.82 27.23
C MET A 392 -3.36 -0.01 28.16
N THR A 393 -2.36 -0.61 28.77
CA THR A 393 -1.36 0.07 29.61
C THR A 393 -0.66 1.18 28.80
N LEU A 394 -0.26 0.86 27.58
CA LEU A 394 0.40 1.80 26.69
C LEU A 394 -0.53 2.96 26.31
N PHE A 395 -1.78 2.66 25.93
CA PHE A 395 -2.79 3.67 25.61
C PHE A 395 -3.01 4.64 26.76
N ASP A 396 -3.25 4.12 27.97
CA ASP A 396 -3.54 4.91 29.18
C ASP A 396 -2.35 5.80 29.57
N ARG A 397 -1.11 5.37 29.28
CA ARG A 397 0.12 6.11 29.55
C ARG A 397 0.38 7.26 28.58
N ILE A 398 0.07 7.09 27.26
CA ILE A 398 0.51 8.05 26.23
C ILE A 398 -0.58 8.96 25.69
N VAL A 399 -1.85 8.57 25.78
CA VAL A 399 -2.95 9.31 25.15
C VAL A 399 -3.46 10.42 26.04
N ASP A 400 -3.56 11.65 25.50
CA ASP A 400 -4.22 12.76 26.18
C ASP A 400 -5.75 12.56 26.07
N PRO A 401 -6.47 12.32 27.20
CA PRO A 401 -7.89 12.02 27.18
C PRO A 401 -8.77 13.21 26.76
N ARG A 402 -8.21 14.42 26.74
CA ARG A 402 -8.94 15.64 26.33
C ARG A 402 -9.00 15.82 24.82
N LEU A 403 -8.18 15.10 24.08
CA LEU A 403 -8.04 15.26 22.62
C LEU A 403 -8.84 14.19 21.86
N PRO A 404 -9.67 14.59 20.89
CA PRO A 404 -10.40 13.65 20.05
C PRO A 404 -9.45 12.89 19.14
N VAL A 405 -9.58 11.56 19.12
CA VAL A 405 -8.75 10.64 18.34
C VAL A 405 -9.31 10.47 16.92
N ARG A 406 -8.44 10.46 15.92
CA ARG A 406 -8.82 10.30 14.52
C ARG A 406 -8.24 9.05 13.86
N ARG A 407 -7.06 8.62 14.28
CA ARG A 407 -6.37 7.47 13.69
C ARG A 407 -5.52 6.76 14.71
N MET A 408 -5.33 5.47 14.53
CA MET A 408 -4.53 4.61 15.39
C MET A 408 -3.72 3.63 14.56
N TYR A 409 -2.51 3.32 15.02
CA TYR A 409 -1.66 2.27 14.47
C TYR A 409 -1.12 1.46 15.64
N LEU A 410 -1.38 0.16 15.63
CA LEU A 410 -0.84 -0.80 16.59
C LEU A 410 0.06 -1.78 15.84
N VAL A 411 1.30 -1.90 16.28
CA VAL A 411 2.33 -2.72 15.64
C VAL A 411 2.95 -3.64 16.68
N ALA A 412 3.00 -4.92 16.38
CA ALA A 412 3.84 -5.90 17.06
C ALA A 412 5.22 -5.89 16.42
N GLU A 413 6.26 -5.68 17.21
CA GLU A 413 7.66 -5.65 16.77
C GLU A 413 8.46 -6.79 17.35
N GLN A 414 9.67 -7.01 16.80
CA GLN A 414 10.52 -8.14 17.13
C GLN A 414 9.75 -9.46 16.98
N VAL A 415 9.08 -9.57 15.84
CA VAL A 415 8.28 -10.74 15.50
C VAL A 415 9.20 -11.82 14.95
N ILE A 416 9.11 -13.01 15.53
CA ILE A 416 9.84 -14.21 15.09
C ILE A 416 8.88 -15.41 14.91
N ALA A 417 9.32 -16.40 14.14
CA ALA A 417 8.58 -17.65 14.03
C ALA A 417 8.49 -18.35 15.39
N GLU A 418 7.34 -18.92 15.70
CA GLU A 418 7.08 -19.61 16.98
C GLU A 418 8.08 -20.77 17.23
N GLU A 419 8.49 -21.44 16.16
CA GLU A 419 9.49 -22.51 16.19
C GLU A 419 10.91 -22.06 16.55
N LEU A 420 11.20 -20.76 16.43
CA LEU A 420 12.49 -20.16 16.76
C LEU A 420 12.57 -19.65 18.22
N VAL A 421 11.47 -19.77 18.97
CA VAL A 421 11.48 -19.40 20.39
C VAL A 421 12.38 -20.34 21.17
N PRO A 422 13.39 -19.84 21.92
CA PRO A 422 14.24 -20.70 22.75
C PRO A 422 13.40 -21.46 23.79
N THR A 423 13.46 -22.78 23.75
CA THR A 423 12.76 -23.67 24.71
C THR A 423 13.58 -23.98 25.95
N ALA A 424 14.88 -23.70 25.89
CA ALA A 424 15.75 -23.95 27.05
C ALA A 424 15.52 -22.86 28.12
N PRO A 425 15.31 -23.26 29.39
CA PRO A 425 15.22 -22.27 30.46
C PRO A 425 16.56 -21.52 30.56
N GLN A 426 16.48 -20.18 30.57
CA GLN A 426 17.67 -19.40 30.83
C GLN A 426 18.19 -19.68 32.23
N PRO A 427 19.50 -19.84 32.43
CA PRO A 427 20.05 -20.03 33.74
C PRO A 427 19.68 -18.84 34.62
N GLU A 428 19.00 -19.11 35.71
CA GLU A 428 18.52 -18.10 36.63
C GLU A 428 19.40 -18.07 37.86
N GLN A 429 19.83 -16.88 38.26
CA GLN A 429 20.54 -16.75 39.53
C GLN A 429 19.53 -16.89 40.66
N LEU A 430 19.68 -17.93 41.48
CA LEU A 430 18.85 -18.19 42.65
C LEU A 430 19.17 -17.15 43.72
N ASP A 431 18.15 -16.63 44.39
CA ASP A 431 18.29 -15.77 45.58
C ASP A 431 17.67 -16.47 46.82
N LEU A 432 18.09 -16.04 48.01
CA LEU A 432 17.68 -16.63 49.27
C LEU A 432 16.28 -16.21 49.76
N PHE A 433 15.65 -15.24 49.11
CA PHE A 433 14.39 -14.64 49.57
C PHE A 433 13.19 -15.03 48.71
N THR A 434 13.42 -15.70 47.59
CA THR A 434 12.36 -16.14 46.67
C THR A 434 11.85 -17.53 47.05
N ASP A 435 10.54 -17.64 47.23
CA ASP A 435 9.87 -18.94 47.36
C ASP A 435 9.78 -19.61 45.97
N TYR A 436 10.75 -20.46 45.67
CA TYR A 436 10.86 -21.17 44.39
C TYR A 436 9.72 -22.18 44.17
N GLU A 437 9.17 -22.80 45.20
CA GLU A 437 8.05 -23.71 45.07
C GLU A 437 6.77 -22.98 44.68
N ALA A 438 6.45 -21.86 45.35
CA ALA A 438 5.33 -21.04 45.00
C ALA A 438 5.48 -20.46 43.56
N ARG A 439 6.68 -20.02 43.20
CA ARG A 439 6.99 -19.50 41.87
C ARG A 439 6.83 -20.58 40.78
N LYS A 440 7.34 -21.78 40.99
CA LYS A 440 7.21 -22.93 40.07
C LYS A 440 5.73 -23.28 39.86
N LYS A 441 4.95 -23.30 40.93
CA LYS A 441 3.51 -23.56 40.86
C LYS A 441 2.78 -22.46 40.07
N HIS A 442 3.15 -21.21 40.30
CA HIS A 442 2.59 -20.07 39.54
C HIS A 442 2.95 -20.16 38.04
N GLN A 443 4.20 -20.45 37.72
CA GLN A 443 4.65 -20.64 36.34
C GLN A 443 3.92 -21.79 35.63
N ALA A 444 3.72 -22.92 36.31
CA ALA A 444 2.97 -24.06 35.78
C ALA A 444 1.50 -23.70 35.50
N ALA A 445 0.85 -23.00 36.41
CA ALA A 445 -0.53 -22.56 36.26
C ALA A 445 -0.65 -21.53 35.10
N GLU A 446 0.32 -20.63 34.99
CA GLU A 446 0.39 -19.65 33.92
C GLU A 446 0.56 -20.31 32.53
N GLN A 447 1.46 -21.30 32.46
CA GLN A 447 1.68 -22.05 31.22
C GLN A 447 0.43 -22.85 30.80
N GLU A 448 -0.27 -23.48 31.75
CA GLU A 448 -1.55 -24.12 31.47
C GLU A 448 -2.63 -23.14 30.97
N ALA A 449 -2.69 -21.95 31.57
CA ALA A 449 -3.61 -20.91 31.14
C ALA A 449 -3.30 -20.40 29.69
N LEU A 450 -2.03 -20.21 29.35
CA LEU A 450 -1.58 -19.85 28.01
C LEU A 450 -1.89 -20.93 26.98
N GLU A 451 -1.75 -22.19 27.35
CA GLU A 451 -2.06 -23.33 26.47
C GLU A 451 -3.57 -23.42 26.19
N ARG A 452 -4.41 -23.26 27.20
CA ARG A 452 -5.87 -23.19 27.06
C ARG A 452 -6.27 -21.99 26.18
N GLU A 453 -5.65 -20.83 26.38
CA GLU A 453 -5.88 -19.64 25.55
C GLU A 453 -5.51 -19.92 24.09
N ARG A 454 -4.36 -20.58 23.85
CA ARG A 454 -3.91 -20.96 22.51
C ARG A 454 -4.90 -21.85 21.79
N GLN A 455 -5.43 -22.87 22.47
CA GLN A 455 -6.47 -23.76 21.93
C GLN A 455 -7.73 -22.98 21.57
N LEU A 456 -8.16 -22.05 22.44
CA LEU A 456 -9.31 -21.19 22.17
C LEU A 456 -9.07 -20.27 20.97
N GLN A 457 -7.91 -19.65 20.86
CA GLN A 457 -7.53 -18.81 19.71
C GLN A 457 -7.58 -19.61 18.40
N GLN A 458 -7.07 -20.85 18.40
CA GLN A 458 -7.12 -21.73 17.22
C GLN A 458 -8.55 -22.11 16.85
N ALA A 459 -9.41 -22.43 17.83
CA ALA A 459 -10.81 -22.72 17.60
C ALA A 459 -11.55 -21.50 17.02
N VAL A 460 -11.31 -20.28 17.54
CA VAL A 460 -11.86 -19.04 17.02
C VAL A 460 -11.40 -18.78 15.58
N LEU A 461 -10.12 -19.00 15.28
CA LEU A 461 -9.58 -18.86 13.93
C LEU A 461 -10.22 -19.87 12.97
N HIS A 462 -10.39 -21.13 13.38
CA HIS A 462 -11.07 -22.14 12.57
C HIS A 462 -12.49 -21.71 12.20
N ILE A 463 -13.27 -21.23 13.19
CA ILE A 463 -14.63 -20.73 12.97
C ILE A 463 -14.61 -19.52 12.02
N LYS A 464 -13.73 -18.54 12.25
CA LYS A 464 -13.62 -17.33 11.40
C LYS A 464 -13.20 -17.66 9.98
N ASN A 465 -12.31 -18.61 9.77
CA ASN A 465 -11.86 -19.03 8.44
C ASN A 465 -12.96 -19.77 7.68
N LYS A 466 -13.77 -20.58 8.38
CA LYS A 466 -14.83 -21.37 7.76
C LYS A 466 -16.11 -20.59 7.49
N TYR A 467 -16.50 -19.70 8.40
CA TYR A 467 -17.81 -19.02 8.39
C TYR A 467 -17.71 -17.50 8.24
N GLY A 468 -16.51 -16.96 8.12
CA GLY A 468 -16.23 -15.53 7.98
C GLY A 468 -15.86 -14.85 9.30
N LYS A 469 -15.18 -13.70 9.17
CA LYS A 469 -14.56 -12.99 10.31
C LYS A 469 -15.55 -12.55 11.40
N ASN A 470 -16.85 -12.39 11.06
CA ASN A 470 -17.89 -11.98 11.99
C ASN A 470 -18.71 -13.16 12.54
N ALA A 471 -18.36 -14.42 12.22
CA ALA A 471 -19.06 -15.60 12.73
C ALA A 471 -18.97 -15.75 14.25
N ILE A 472 -17.89 -15.24 14.86
CA ILE A 472 -17.71 -15.19 16.31
C ILE A 472 -17.10 -13.83 16.69
N LEU A 473 -17.73 -13.11 17.59
CA LEU A 473 -17.33 -11.82 18.11
C LEU A 473 -17.30 -11.85 19.64
N LYS A 474 -16.46 -11.03 20.26
CA LYS A 474 -16.43 -10.82 21.71
C LYS A 474 -17.48 -9.78 22.13
N GLY A 475 -17.92 -9.79 23.40
CA GLY A 475 -18.88 -8.82 23.92
C GLY A 475 -18.48 -7.36 23.65
N MET A 476 -17.21 -7.03 23.80
CA MET A 476 -16.67 -5.70 23.50
C MET A 476 -16.93 -5.21 22.07
N ASN A 477 -17.12 -6.10 21.10
CA ASN A 477 -17.38 -5.74 19.71
C ASN A 477 -18.83 -5.24 19.47
N TYR A 478 -19.68 -5.30 20.50
CA TYR A 478 -21.06 -4.78 20.50
C TYR A 478 -21.22 -3.52 21.35
N GLU A 479 -20.16 -3.06 22.00
CA GLU A 479 -20.18 -1.80 22.77
C GLU A 479 -20.30 -0.59 21.84
N GLU A 480 -20.82 0.51 22.38
CA GLU A 480 -20.96 1.76 21.64
C GLU A 480 -19.56 2.30 21.21
N GLY A 481 -19.36 2.50 19.93
CA GLY A 481 -18.07 2.92 19.37
C GLY A 481 -17.20 1.78 18.87
N ALA A 482 -17.59 0.50 19.09
CA ALA A 482 -16.89 -0.64 18.53
C ALA A 482 -16.88 -0.63 16.98
N THR A 483 -15.78 -1.07 16.38
CA THR A 483 -15.56 -1.00 14.93
C THR A 483 -15.24 -2.33 14.30
N ALA A 484 -14.95 -3.39 15.08
CA ALA A 484 -14.45 -4.66 14.59
C ALA A 484 -15.39 -5.32 13.57
N ALA A 485 -16.70 -5.36 13.85
CA ALA A 485 -17.67 -5.95 12.95
C ALA A 485 -17.70 -5.26 11.55
N GLN A 486 -17.54 -3.94 11.52
CA GLN A 486 -17.45 -3.17 10.27
C GLN A 486 -16.09 -3.39 9.59
N ARG A 487 -14.99 -3.39 10.34
CA ARG A 487 -13.63 -3.63 9.82
C ARG A 487 -13.50 -5.03 9.20
N ASN A 488 -14.10 -6.04 9.79
CA ASN A 488 -14.09 -7.41 9.29
C ASN A 488 -14.72 -7.54 7.89
N ARG A 489 -15.57 -6.58 7.48
CA ARG A 489 -16.16 -6.47 6.14
C ARG A 489 -15.29 -5.64 5.18
N GLN A 490 -14.06 -5.33 5.57
CA GLN A 490 -13.14 -4.51 4.77
C GLN A 490 -11.86 -5.29 4.45
N ILE A 491 -11.27 -4.96 3.31
CA ILE A 491 -9.92 -5.38 2.91
C ILE A 491 -9.12 -4.09 2.68
N GLY A 492 -7.97 -3.95 3.38
CA GLY A 492 -7.16 -2.73 3.28
C GLY A 492 -7.89 -1.43 3.67
N GLY A 493 -8.93 -1.51 4.52
CA GLY A 493 -9.74 -0.35 4.96
C GLY A 493 -10.83 0.07 3.96
N HIS A 494 -11.09 -0.70 2.92
CA HIS A 494 -12.14 -0.48 1.92
C HIS A 494 -13.12 -1.65 1.91
N LYS A 495 -14.31 -1.47 1.33
CA LYS A 495 -15.31 -2.55 1.20
C LYS A 495 -14.70 -3.76 0.50
N ALA A 496 -14.96 -4.97 1.05
CA ALA A 496 -14.50 -6.23 0.49
C ALA A 496 -15.20 -6.56 -0.85
#